data_4a4c0db1e61c7590c9051f1b8cac09ae
#
_entry.id   4a4c0db1e61c7590c9051f1b8cac09ae
#
_cell.length_a   1.000
_cell.length_b   1.000
_cell.length_c   1.000
_cell.angle_alpha   90.00
_cell.angle_beta   90.00
_cell.angle_gamma   90.00
#
_symmetry.space_group_name_H-M   'P 1'
#
loop_
_entity.id
_entity.type
_entity.pdbx_description
1 polymer ?
#
loop_
_entity_poly.entity_id
_entity_poly.type
_entity_poly.pdbx_seq_one_letter_code
_entity_poly.pdbx_strand_id
1 'polypeptide(L)'
;MHINRKKSLLLWANYIKTMKKLHIITPVKDSIHTTLDTIKAVMLSRVNIPYLYTVYNDNSTPENAAQLEEARKKYGFRLIHVNSLTPHPSPNYLFVLQHAQKEAIDNQAALCIVESDVTVMPDTLQQLYEGACSSAECGIASAVTVDEKGVINYPYLYAKGWEGRVVDNSRHQSFCCSLLTLDLLRKFDFRQLNPEKNWFDVTISHQSLALGFHNYLFTTLPVVHRPHQSRPWKQLKYKNPLLYYWKKFTKGLDRI
;
A
#
# COMPACT_ATOMS: atom_id res chain seq x y z
N MET A 1 25.97 19.19 -24.76
CA MET A 1 24.87 18.26 -24.44
C MET A 1 25.31 16.92 -23.80
N HIS A 2 26.62 16.69 -23.56
CA HIS A 2 27.16 15.42 -23.00
C HIS A 2 27.33 15.38 -21.47
N ILE A 3 27.28 16.52 -20.77
CA ILE A 3 27.57 16.59 -19.33
C ILE A 3 26.37 16.12 -18.48
N ASN A 4 25.14 16.21 -19.00
CA ASN A 4 23.92 15.82 -18.25
C ASN A 4 23.73 14.29 -18.16
N ARG A 5 24.19 13.51 -19.14
CA ARG A 5 24.03 12.04 -19.13
C ARG A 5 24.90 11.34 -18.06
N LYS A 6 26.14 11.81 -17.86
CA LYS A 6 27.05 11.24 -16.83
C LYS A 6 26.61 11.58 -15.39
N LYS A 7 26.10 12.79 -15.15
CA LYS A 7 25.52 13.16 -13.86
C LYS A 7 24.24 12.35 -13.57
N SER A 8 23.40 12.15 -14.56
CA SER A 8 22.21 11.31 -14.48
C SER A 8 22.55 9.86 -14.15
N LEU A 9 23.53 9.26 -14.83
CA LEU A 9 23.97 7.88 -14.60
C LEU A 9 24.64 7.67 -13.21
N LEU A 10 25.37 8.66 -12.71
CA LEU A 10 25.97 8.62 -11.36
C LEU A 10 24.91 8.79 -10.26
N LEU A 11 23.92 9.66 -10.48
CA LEU A 11 22.76 9.79 -9.60
C LEU A 11 21.94 8.50 -9.62
N TRP A 12 21.76 7.89 -10.77
CA TRP A 12 21.08 6.60 -10.95
C TRP A 12 21.80 5.45 -10.24
N ALA A 13 23.10 5.35 -10.41
CA ALA A 13 23.91 4.33 -9.74
C ALA A 13 23.92 4.51 -8.21
N ASN A 14 23.89 5.76 -7.72
CA ASN A 14 23.77 6.06 -6.29
C ASN A 14 22.34 5.80 -5.77
N TYR A 15 21.30 6.04 -6.56
CA TYR A 15 19.90 5.80 -6.18
C TYR A 15 19.60 4.30 -6.04
N ILE A 16 20.05 3.47 -6.99
CA ILE A 16 20.00 2.00 -6.88
C ILE A 16 20.81 1.51 -5.66
N LYS A 17 21.82 2.28 -5.23
CA LYS A 17 22.62 1.97 -4.03
C LYS A 17 21.91 2.23 -2.71
N THR A 18 20.88 3.09 -2.67
CA THR A 18 20.20 3.51 -1.44
C THR A 18 18.95 2.68 -1.09
N MET A 19 18.21 2.17 -2.07
CA MET A 19 17.07 1.28 -1.83
C MET A 19 17.49 -0.19 -2.07
N LYS A 20 18.04 -0.84 -1.06
CA LYS A 20 18.51 -2.24 -1.20
C LYS A 20 17.58 -3.26 -0.53
N LYS A 21 16.51 -2.81 0.12
CA LYS A 21 15.63 -3.65 0.93
C LYS A 21 14.18 -3.23 0.72
N LEU A 22 13.28 -4.17 0.92
CA LEU A 22 11.85 -3.95 0.88
C LEU A 22 11.22 -4.34 2.22
N HIS A 23 10.44 -3.46 2.82
CA HIS A 23 9.57 -3.79 3.93
C HIS A 23 8.15 -3.91 3.41
N ILE A 24 7.63 -5.13 3.32
CA ILE A 24 6.28 -5.41 2.90
C ILE A 24 5.40 -5.49 4.14
N ILE A 25 4.23 -4.85 4.12
CA ILE A 25 3.28 -4.92 5.22
C ILE A 25 1.88 -5.29 4.74
N THR A 26 1.15 -6.03 5.58
CA THR A 26 -0.28 -6.28 5.41
C THR A 26 -0.99 -5.95 6.72
N PRO A 27 -1.74 -4.83 6.78
CA PRO A 27 -2.65 -4.54 7.89
C PRO A 27 -3.87 -5.45 7.84
N VAL A 28 -4.23 -6.04 8.98
CA VAL A 28 -5.31 -7.03 9.06
C VAL A 28 -6.26 -6.69 10.20
N LYS A 29 -7.56 -6.70 9.88
CA LYS A 29 -8.63 -6.75 10.85
C LYS A 29 -9.70 -7.71 10.38
N ASP A 30 -9.78 -8.84 11.05
CA ASP A 30 -10.69 -9.95 10.67
C ASP A 30 -10.52 -10.37 9.19
N SER A 31 -11.54 -10.67 8.41
CA SER A 31 -11.44 -11.04 6.97
C SER A 31 -10.40 -12.14 6.68
N ILE A 32 -10.32 -13.14 7.55
CA ILE A 32 -9.21 -14.12 7.59
C ILE A 32 -9.00 -14.85 6.27
N HIS A 33 -10.05 -15.21 5.54
CA HIS A 33 -9.92 -15.99 4.30
C HIS A 33 -9.15 -15.22 3.23
N THR A 34 -9.54 -13.96 2.95
CA THR A 34 -8.82 -13.13 1.98
C THR A 34 -7.42 -12.80 2.46
N THR A 35 -7.25 -12.59 3.77
CA THR A 35 -5.94 -12.35 4.40
C THR A 35 -4.98 -13.52 4.19
N LEU A 36 -5.43 -14.76 4.37
CA LEU A 36 -4.59 -15.94 4.14
C LEU A 36 -4.21 -16.09 2.66
N ASP A 37 -5.10 -15.75 1.73
CA ASP A 37 -4.79 -15.70 0.30
C ASP A 37 -3.73 -14.63 0.00
N THR A 38 -3.86 -13.43 0.59
CA THR A 38 -2.86 -12.35 0.48
C THR A 38 -1.50 -12.80 1.01
N ILE A 39 -1.46 -13.34 2.24
CA ILE A 39 -0.23 -13.83 2.85
C ILE A 39 0.45 -14.88 1.97
N LYS A 40 -0.32 -15.85 1.49
CA LYS A 40 0.18 -16.90 0.60
C LYS A 40 0.77 -16.29 -0.68
N ALA A 41 0.07 -15.36 -1.32
CA ALA A 41 0.53 -14.72 -2.55
C ALA A 41 1.82 -13.92 -2.34
N VAL A 42 1.92 -13.14 -1.25
CA VAL A 42 3.14 -12.39 -0.90
C VAL A 42 4.31 -13.35 -0.63
N MET A 43 4.10 -14.40 0.16
CA MET A 43 5.15 -15.37 0.51
C MET A 43 5.63 -16.22 -0.67
N LEU A 44 4.79 -16.39 -1.70
CA LEU A 44 5.14 -17.08 -2.94
C LEU A 44 5.67 -16.14 -4.04
N SER A 45 5.75 -14.84 -3.77
CA SER A 45 6.29 -13.88 -4.72
C SER A 45 7.79 -14.04 -4.92
N ARG A 46 8.23 -13.85 -6.17
CA ARG A 46 9.63 -13.87 -6.57
C ARG A 46 10.24 -12.49 -6.35
N VAL A 47 10.84 -12.27 -5.18
CA VAL A 47 11.50 -11.01 -4.82
C VAL A 47 13.00 -11.27 -4.72
N ASN A 48 13.80 -10.64 -5.59
CA ASN A 48 15.25 -10.89 -5.72
C ASN A 48 16.12 -9.97 -4.84
N ILE A 49 15.50 -9.18 -3.97
CA ILE A 49 16.19 -8.31 -3.00
C ILE A 49 15.83 -8.74 -1.58
N PRO A 50 16.68 -8.44 -0.58
CA PRO A 50 16.32 -8.69 0.80
C PRO A 50 15.01 -7.99 1.17
N TYR A 51 14.08 -8.71 1.76
CA TYR A 51 12.82 -8.15 2.22
C TYR A 51 12.43 -8.65 3.61
N LEU A 52 11.64 -7.85 4.29
CA LEU A 52 10.92 -8.21 5.51
C LEU A 52 9.44 -8.17 5.21
N TYR A 53 8.71 -9.24 5.52
CA TYR A 53 7.26 -9.22 5.45
C TYR A 53 6.65 -9.23 6.85
N THR A 54 5.82 -8.23 7.14
CA THR A 54 5.14 -8.06 8.44
C THR A 54 3.63 -8.00 8.25
N VAL A 55 2.92 -8.85 8.95
CA VAL A 55 1.46 -8.79 9.07
C VAL A 55 1.12 -8.12 10.40
N TYR A 56 0.32 -7.05 10.35
CA TYR A 56 -0.15 -6.33 11.53
C TYR A 56 -1.58 -6.73 11.85
N ASN A 57 -1.78 -7.50 12.90
CA ASN A 57 -3.11 -7.91 13.37
C ASN A 57 -3.69 -6.83 14.30
N ASP A 58 -4.63 -6.05 13.79
CA ASP A 58 -5.31 -4.99 14.54
C ASP A 58 -6.54 -5.52 15.29
N ASN A 59 -6.30 -6.27 16.37
CA ASN A 59 -7.36 -6.78 17.25
C ASN A 59 -8.45 -7.60 16.51
N SER A 60 -8.04 -8.55 15.65
CA SER A 60 -8.95 -9.55 15.11
C SER A 60 -9.49 -10.45 16.22
N THR A 61 -10.59 -11.17 15.93
CA THR A 61 -11.15 -12.13 16.89
C THR A 61 -10.11 -13.18 17.29
N PRO A 62 -10.22 -13.81 18.47
CA PRO A 62 -9.28 -14.84 18.91
C PRO A 62 -9.10 -15.96 17.89
N GLU A 63 -10.19 -16.40 17.24
CA GLU A 63 -10.19 -17.45 16.22
C GLU A 63 -9.39 -17.05 15.00
N ASN A 64 -9.57 -15.79 14.53
CA ASN A 64 -8.83 -15.25 13.38
C ASN A 64 -7.36 -15.01 13.74
N ALA A 65 -7.07 -14.54 14.94
CA ALA A 65 -5.71 -14.38 15.43
C ALA A 65 -4.96 -15.73 15.52
N ALA A 66 -5.63 -16.79 15.96
CA ALA A 66 -5.05 -18.14 15.99
C ALA A 66 -4.70 -18.64 14.58
N GLN A 67 -5.56 -18.39 13.58
CA GLN A 67 -5.27 -18.76 12.19
C GLN A 67 -4.08 -17.98 11.61
N LEU A 68 -3.91 -16.68 11.99
CA LEU A 68 -2.73 -15.89 11.62
C LEU A 68 -1.45 -16.46 12.24
N GLU A 69 -1.50 -16.93 13.49
CA GLU A 69 -0.36 -17.58 14.14
C GLU A 69 0.01 -18.92 13.48
N GLU A 70 -0.97 -19.71 13.05
CA GLU A 70 -0.72 -20.92 12.27
C GLU A 70 -0.09 -20.59 10.91
N ALA A 71 -0.62 -19.59 10.21
CA ALA A 71 -0.05 -19.13 8.95
C ALA A 71 1.39 -18.63 9.14
N ARG A 72 1.68 -17.90 10.24
CA ARG A 72 3.04 -17.46 10.58
C ARG A 72 4.00 -18.63 10.75
N LYS A 73 3.58 -19.67 11.45
CA LYS A 73 4.39 -20.91 11.61
C LYS A 73 4.66 -21.59 10.27
N LYS A 74 3.65 -21.60 9.39
CA LYS A 74 3.74 -22.25 8.08
C LYS A 74 4.62 -21.50 7.09
N TYR A 75 4.51 -20.17 7.03
CA TYR A 75 5.13 -19.34 5.99
C TYR A 75 6.35 -18.53 6.46
N GLY A 76 6.54 -18.34 7.76
CA GLY A 76 7.72 -17.67 8.33
C GLY A 76 7.73 -16.14 8.28
N PHE A 77 6.58 -15.47 8.04
CA PHE A 77 6.49 -14.02 8.10
C PHE A 77 6.47 -13.50 9.55
N ARG A 78 6.75 -12.22 9.74
CA ARG A 78 6.63 -11.56 11.04
C ARG A 78 5.17 -11.19 11.30
N LEU A 79 4.61 -11.64 12.42
CA LEU A 79 3.29 -11.25 12.91
C LEU A 79 3.44 -10.31 14.09
N ILE A 80 2.76 -9.16 14.02
CA ILE A 80 2.67 -8.19 15.12
C ILE A 80 1.21 -8.04 15.51
N HIS A 81 0.88 -8.32 16.75
CA HIS A 81 -0.41 -7.98 17.33
C HIS A 81 -0.36 -6.53 17.79
N VAL A 82 -1.16 -5.67 17.19
CA VAL A 82 -1.11 -4.21 17.40
C VAL A 82 -1.39 -3.82 18.85
N ASN A 83 -2.23 -4.59 19.57
CA ASN A 83 -2.50 -4.40 20.98
C ASN A 83 -1.28 -4.59 21.91
N SER A 84 -0.22 -5.23 21.43
CA SER A 84 1.06 -5.29 22.16
C SER A 84 1.89 -4.01 22.05
N LEU A 85 1.57 -3.14 21.10
CA LEU A 85 2.30 -1.90 20.82
C LEU A 85 1.52 -0.64 21.26
N THR A 86 0.19 -0.70 21.28
CA THR A 86 -0.67 0.42 21.67
C THR A 86 -1.93 -0.09 22.38
N PRO A 87 -2.38 0.62 23.43
CA PRO A 87 -3.64 0.29 24.11
C PRO A 87 -4.88 0.82 23.38
N HIS A 88 -4.71 1.57 22.29
CA HIS A 88 -5.85 2.14 21.56
C HIS A 88 -6.71 1.05 20.92
N PRO A 89 -8.05 1.20 20.99
CA PRO A 89 -8.95 0.27 20.34
C PRO A 89 -8.81 0.39 18.80
N SER A 90 -9.09 -0.71 18.09
CA SER A 90 -9.17 -0.69 16.62
C SER A 90 -10.25 0.30 16.13
N PRO A 91 -10.01 1.02 15.01
CA PRO A 91 -8.97 0.78 14.00
C PRO A 91 -7.67 1.55 14.27
N ASN A 92 -6.54 0.87 14.17
CA ASN A 92 -5.20 1.42 14.36
C ASN A 92 -4.41 1.59 13.06
N TYR A 93 -5.07 1.77 11.92
CA TYR A 93 -4.40 1.81 10.62
C TYR A 93 -3.34 2.92 10.53
N LEU A 94 -3.63 4.12 11.06
CA LEU A 94 -2.65 5.22 11.12
C LEU A 94 -1.41 4.82 11.94
N PHE A 95 -1.62 4.21 13.10
CA PHE A 95 -0.51 3.72 13.95
C PHE A 95 0.36 2.71 13.19
N VAL A 96 -0.26 1.77 12.46
CA VAL A 96 0.46 0.78 11.64
C VAL A 96 1.30 1.48 10.57
N LEU A 97 0.74 2.47 9.86
CA LEU A 97 1.48 3.23 8.85
C LEU A 97 2.70 3.97 9.45
N GLN A 98 2.52 4.63 10.59
CA GLN A 98 3.58 5.35 11.30
C GLN A 98 4.68 4.40 11.80
N HIS A 99 4.30 3.28 12.39
CA HIS A 99 5.23 2.26 12.86
C HIS A 99 6.02 1.65 11.70
N ALA A 100 5.32 1.28 10.62
CA ALA A 100 5.96 0.72 9.41
C ALA A 100 6.88 1.71 8.71
N GLN A 101 6.51 3.00 8.65
CA GLN A 101 7.37 4.06 8.13
C GLN A 101 8.68 4.14 8.93
N LYS A 102 8.58 4.20 10.26
CA LYS A 102 9.75 4.25 11.13
C LYS A 102 10.68 3.06 10.88
N GLU A 103 10.13 1.85 10.89
CA GLU A 103 10.93 0.63 10.65
C GLU A 103 11.54 0.61 9.25
N ALA A 104 10.83 1.05 8.21
CA ALA A 104 11.35 1.12 6.85
C ALA A 104 12.54 2.10 6.76
N ILE A 105 12.42 3.28 7.38
CA ILE A 105 13.52 4.27 7.43
C ILE A 105 14.73 3.71 8.19
N ASP A 106 14.53 3.14 9.37
CA ASP A 106 15.58 2.58 10.22
C ASP A 106 16.35 1.46 9.49
N ASN A 107 15.64 0.65 8.69
CA ASN A 107 16.22 -0.44 7.90
C ASN A 107 16.69 -0.04 6.51
N GLN A 108 16.61 1.24 6.13
CA GLN A 108 16.96 1.74 4.78
C GLN A 108 16.16 1.01 3.68
N ALA A 109 14.88 0.77 3.90
CA ALA A 109 14.00 0.01 3.02
C ALA A 109 12.93 0.91 2.38
N ALA A 110 12.48 0.55 1.18
CA ALA A 110 11.19 1.03 0.69
C ALA A 110 10.06 0.33 1.45
N LEU A 111 8.90 0.97 1.58
CA LEU A 111 7.72 0.41 2.22
C LEU A 111 6.71 -0.03 1.16
N CYS A 112 6.39 -1.32 1.11
CA CYS A 112 5.34 -1.85 0.26
C CYS A 112 4.13 -2.23 1.10
N ILE A 113 2.99 -1.64 0.81
CA ILE A 113 1.73 -1.93 1.48
C ILE A 113 0.92 -2.85 0.55
N VAL A 114 0.48 -3.98 1.07
CA VAL A 114 -0.44 -4.90 0.41
C VAL A 114 -1.63 -5.12 1.34
N GLU A 115 -2.82 -4.64 0.96
CA GLU A 115 -4.02 -4.80 1.79
C GLU A 115 -4.45 -6.27 1.87
N SER A 116 -5.15 -6.63 2.95
CA SER A 116 -5.50 -8.00 3.33
C SER A 116 -6.55 -8.68 2.44
N ASP A 117 -7.00 -8.03 1.38
CA ASP A 117 -7.96 -8.50 0.36
C ASP A 117 -7.37 -8.45 -1.06
N VAL A 118 -6.05 -8.38 -1.15
CA VAL A 118 -5.32 -8.28 -2.42
C VAL A 118 -4.47 -9.50 -2.66
N THR A 119 -4.63 -10.14 -3.82
CA THR A 119 -3.77 -11.22 -4.29
C THR A 119 -2.82 -10.68 -5.35
N VAL A 120 -1.53 -10.65 -5.03
CA VAL A 120 -0.46 -10.23 -5.97
C VAL A 120 -0.08 -11.37 -6.91
N MET A 121 0.40 -11.04 -8.11
CA MET A 121 1.01 -12.01 -9.02
C MET A 121 2.46 -12.29 -8.61
N PRO A 122 3.06 -13.41 -9.03
CA PRO A 122 4.39 -13.82 -8.56
C PRO A 122 5.49 -12.77 -8.72
N ASP A 123 5.44 -11.92 -9.74
CA ASP A 123 6.47 -10.92 -10.03
C ASP A 123 6.06 -9.48 -9.68
N THR A 124 4.85 -9.27 -9.20
CA THR A 124 4.31 -7.91 -8.95
C THR A 124 5.22 -7.10 -8.04
N LEU A 125 5.64 -7.66 -6.90
CA LEU A 125 6.42 -6.93 -5.90
C LEU A 125 7.82 -6.56 -6.42
N GLN A 126 8.46 -7.48 -7.16
CA GLN A 126 9.75 -7.23 -7.80
C GLN A 126 9.64 -6.14 -8.87
N GLN A 127 8.63 -6.23 -9.74
CA GLN A 127 8.44 -5.25 -10.81
C GLN A 127 8.04 -3.87 -10.27
N LEU A 128 7.26 -3.78 -9.19
CA LEU A 128 6.98 -2.49 -8.52
C LEU A 128 8.27 -1.88 -7.96
N TYR A 129 9.12 -2.70 -7.34
CA TYR A 129 10.41 -2.22 -6.84
C TYR A 129 11.31 -1.72 -7.97
N GLU A 130 11.45 -2.48 -9.06
CA GLU A 130 12.23 -2.08 -10.23
C GLU A 130 11.68 -0.81 -10.88
N GLY A 131 10.35 -0.74 -11.00
CA GLY A 131 9.66 0.44 -11.51
C GLY A 131 9.88 1.67 -10.63
N ALA A 132 9.82 1.54 -9.31
CA ALA A 132 10.13 2.63 -8.39
C ALA A 132 11.62 3.06 -8.48
N CYS A 133 12.53 2.10 -8.67
CA CYS A 133 13.94 2.38 -8.89
C CYS A 133 14.24 2.99 -10.27
N SER A 134 13.33 2.91 -11.23
CA SER A 134 13.54 3.42 -12.59
C SER A 134 13.55 4.94 -12.70
N SER A 135 13.09 5.65 -11.66
CA SER A 135 13.12 7.12 -11.57
C SER A 135 13.51 7.57 -10.18
N ALA A 136 14.51 8.44 -10.08
CA ALA A 136 14.92 9.06 -8.82
C ALA A 136 13.82 9.98 -8.24
N GLU A 137 12.87 10.40 -9.06
CA GLU A 137 11.75 11.25 -8.67
C GLU A 137 10.49 10.44 -8.31
N CYS A 138 10.56 9.11 -8.34
CA CYS A 138 9.44 8.28 -7.93
C CYS A 138 9.18 8.41 -6.43
N GLY A 139 7.96 8.80 -6.07
CA GLY A 139 7.48 8.77 -4.68
C GLY A 139 6.70 7.50 -4.40
N ILE A 140 5.73 7.16 -5.24
CA ILE A 140 4.85 6.00 -5.09
C ILE A 140 4.75 5.24 -6.41
N ALA A 141 4.90 3.92 -6.34
CA ALA A 141 4.62 2.99 -7.44
C ALA A 141 3.48 2.05 -7.03
N SER A 142 2.37 2.05 -7.77
CA SER A 142 1.18 1.28 -7.44
C SER A 142 0.79 0.31 -8.54
N ALA A 143 0.37 -0.90 -8.17
CA ALA A 143 -0.24 -1.87 -9.05
C ALA A 143 -1.73 -1.55 -9.25
N VAL A 144 -2.25 -1.79 -10.45
CA VAL A 144 -3.68 -1.61 -10.71
C VAL A 144 -4.50 -2.77 -10.13
N THR A 145 -5.65 -2.45 -9.56
CA THR A 145 -6.58 -3.47 -9.04
C THR A 145 -7.51 -3.96 -10.13
N VAL A 146 -7.72 -5.28 -10.14
CA VAL A 146 -8.68 -5.95 -11.04
C VAL A 146 -9.57 -6.90 -10.24
N ASP A 147 -10.72 -7.25 -10.79
CA ASP A 147 -11.53 -8.35 -10.31
C ASP A 147 -10.98 -9.72 -10.76
N GLU A 148 -11.64 -10.79 -10.39
CA GLU A 148 -11.25 -12.17 -10.76
C GLU A 148 -11.30 -12.46 -12.28
N LYS A 149 -11.96 -11.59 -13.05
CA LYS A 149 -12.01 -11.66 -14.52
C LYS A 149 -10.94 -10.80 -15.18
N GLY A 150 -10.08 -10.14 -14.40
CA GLY A 150 -9.04 -9.24 -14.91
C GLY A 150 -9.56 -7.85 -15.31
N VAL A 151 -10.79 -7.48 -14.95
CA VAL A 151 -11.36 -6.17 -15.26
C VAL A 151 -10.98 -5.19 -14.15
N ILE A 152 -10.46 -4.01 -14.54
CA ILE A 152 -10.10 -2.95 -13.58
C ILE A 152 -11.29 -2.62 -12.69
N ASN A 153 -11.09 -2.71 -11.38
CA ASN A 153 -12.10 -2.48 -10.38
C ASN A 153 -11.77 -1.29 -9.45
N TYR A 154 -12.57 -1.11 -8.40
CA TYR A 154 -12.31 -0.12 -7.35
C TYR A 154 -10.98 -0.44 -6.65
N PRO A 155 -10.11 0.55 -6.38
CA PRO A 155 -10.33 2.01 -6.48
C PRO A 155 -9.96 2.62 -7.83
N TYR A 156 -9.40 1.87 -8.77
CA TYR A 156 -8.85 2.38 -10.03
C TYR A 156 -9.83 2.39 -11.21
N LEU A 157 -11.13 2.46 -10.98
CA LEU A 157 -12.14 2.50 -12.05
C LEU A 157 -11.89 3.60 -13.09
N TYR A 158 -11.23 4.69 -12.71
CA TYR A 158 -10.86 5.78 -13.59
C TYR A 158 -9.74 5.43 -14.58
N ALA A 159 -9.00 4.35 -14.31
CA ALA A 159 -7.90 3.90 -15.17
C ALA A 159 -8.33 2.92 -16.27
N LYS A 160 -9.63 2.65 -16.39
CA LYS A 160 -10.16 1.89 -17.54
C LYS A 160 -9.80 2.60 -18.85
N GLY A 161 -9.25 1.83 -19.79
CA GLY A 161 -8.68 2.36 -21.03
C GLY A 161 -7.18 2.74 -20.96
N TRP A 162 -6.54 2.51 -19.80
CA TRP A 162 -5.09 2.71 -19.60
C TRP A 162 -4.31 1.39 -19.56
N GLU A 163 -4.97 0.27 -19.81
CA GLU A 163 -4.40 -1.07 -19.72
C GLU A 163 -3.07 -1.18 -20.47
N GLY A 164 -2.11 -1.90 -19.90
CA GLY A 164 -0.79 -2.14 -20.49
C GLY A 164 0.17 -0.94 -20.45
N ARG A 165 -0.07 0.05 -19.61
CA ARG A 165 0.76 1.27 -19.51
C ARG A 165 1.30 1.48 -18.11
N VAL A 166 2.39 2.24 -18.01
CA VAL A 166 2.84 2.90 -16.78
C VAL A 166 2.49 4.38 -16.92
N VAL A 167 1.69 4.88 -16.00
CA VAL A 167 1.14 6.23 -16.06
C VAL A 167 1.63 7.05 -14.89
N ASP A 168 2.25 8.20 -15.18
CA ASP A 168 2.47 9.24 -14.16
C ASP A 168 1.11 9.81 -13.76
N ASN A 169 0.70 9.50 -12.54
CA ASN A 169 -0.67 9.69 -12.09
C ASN A 169 -0.75 10.80 -11.04
N SER A 170 -1.28 11.94 -11.45
CA SER A 170 -1.54 13.08 -10.58
C SER A 170 -2.72 12.90 -9.61
N ARG A 171 -3.47 11.79 -9.75
CA ARG A 171 -4.54 11.42 -8.82
C ARG A 171 -3.94 10.65 -7.63
N HIS A 172 -4.79 10.28 -6.69
CA HIS A 172 -4.38 9.44 -5.57
C HIS A 172 -3.97 8.03 -6.00
N GLN A 173 -3.03 7.46 -5.27
CA GLN A 173 -2.65 6.05 -5.33
C GLN A 173 -3.29 5.33 -4.14
N SER A 174 -3.97 4.22 -4.40
CA SER A 174 -4.51 3.40 -3.31
C SER A 174 -3.46 2.46 -2.74
N PHE A 175 -3.50 2.24 -1.45
CA PHE A 175 -2.60 1.31 -0.78
C PHE A 175 -2.99 -0.17 -0.92
N CYS A 176 -3.92 -0.50 -1.82
CA CYS A 176 -4.22 -1.91 -2.14
C CYS A 176 -2.95 -2.72 -2.44
N CYS A 177 -2.08 -2.20 -3.33
CA CYS A 177 -0.73 -2.72 -3.54
C CYS A 177 0.15 -1.57 -4.03
N SER A 178 0.89 -0.94 -3.12
CA SER A 178 1.68 0.26 -3.40
C SER A 178 3.01 0.25 -2.68
N LEU A 179 4.06 0.63 -3.40
CA LEU A 179 5.41 0.83 -2.88
C LEU A 179 5.68 2.32 -2.73
N LEU A 180 6.08 2.73 -1.53
CA LEU A 180 6.53 4.06 -1.19
C LEU A 180 8.05 4.05 -1.10
N THR A 181 8.70 4.97 -1.82
CA THR A 181 10.17 5.02 -1.84
C THR A 181 10.74 5.51 -0.52
N LEU A 182 11.95 5.11 -0.19
CA LEU A 182 12.64 5.53 1.02
C LEU A 182 12.80 7.06 1.09
N ASP A 183 12.99 7.71 -0.06
CA ASP A 183 13.14 9.16 -0.13
C ASP A 183 11.84 9.89 0.19
N LEU A 184 10.69 9.39 -0.27
CA LEU A 184 9.38 9.90 0.14
C LEU A 184 9.18 9.70 1.66
N LEU A 185 9.45 8.49 2.17
CA LEU A 185 9.30 8.18 3.60
C LEU A 185 10.13 9.09 4.49
N ARG A 186 11.32 9.49 4.06
CA ARG A 186 12.20 10.43 4.78
C ARG A 186 11.74 11.88 4.72
N LYS A 187 11.09 12.28 3.61
CA LYS A 187 10.66 13.67 3.40
C LYS A 187 9.29 13.97 3.98
N PHE A 188 8.43 12.98 4.13
CA PHE A 188 7.09 13.16 4.67
C PHE A 188 6.84 12.24 5.87
N ASP A 189 6.75 12.85 7.05
CA ASP A 189 6.50 12.16 8.31
C ASP A 189 4.99 11.86 8.49
N PHE A 190 4.62 10.59 8.59
CA PHE A 190 3.23 10.15 8.75
C PHE A 190 2.61 10.56 10.09
N ARG A 191 3.40 11.07 11.05
CA ARG A 191 2.88 11.72 12.25
C ARG A 191 2.13 13.03 11.97
N GLN A 192 2.34 13.64 10.80
CA GLN A 192 1.63 14.82 10.32
C GLN A 192 0.24 14.50 9.74
N LEU A 193 -0.10 13.22 9.54
CA LEU A 193 -1.41 12.81 9.08
C LEU A 193 -2.47 13.09 10.15
N ASN A 194 -3.61 13.63 9.71
CA ASN A 194 -4.71 13.91 10.63
C ASN A 194 -5.41 12.61 11.06
N PRO A 195 -5.41 12.26 12.35
CA PRO A 195 -6.00 11.02 12.85
C PRO A 195 -7.53 10.95 12.69
N GLU A 196 -8.20 12.08 12.52
CA GLU A 196 -9.66 12.13 12.28
C GLU A 196 -10.03 11.81 10.83
N LYS A 197 -9.04 11.72 9.93
CA LYS A 197 -9.24 11.39 8.51
C LYS A 197 -8.93 9.93 8.25
N ASN A 198 -9.62 9.35 7.25
CA ASN A 198 -9.47 7.94 6.89
C ASN A 198 -8.83 7.72 5.49
N TRP A 199 -8.45 8.81 4.81
CA TRP A 199 -7.91 8.78 3.46
C TRP A 199 -6.40 9.04 3.46
N PHE A 200 -5.67 8.22 4.21
CA PHE A 200 -4.22 8.38 4.35
C PHE A 200 -3.49 8.15 3.03
N ASP A 201 -3.93 7.20 2.23
CA ASP A 201 -3.43 6.93 0.89
C ASP A 201 -3.56 8.16 -0.03
N VAL A 202 -4.72 8.82 0.00
CA VAL A 202 -4.96 10.05 -0.77
C VAL A 202 -4.07 11.19 -0.28
N THR A 203 -4.02 11.41 1.03
CA THR A 203 -3.20 12.48 1.63
C THR A 203 -1.71 12.26 1.33
N ILE A 204 -1.19 11.04 1.51
CA ILE A 204 0.21 10.73 1.23
C ILE A 204 0.51 10.88 -0.27
N SER A 205 -0.42 10.49 -1.16
CA SER A 205 -0.27 10.69 -2.60
C SER A 205 -0.13 12.16 -2.97
N HIS A 206 -0.98 13.03 -2.40
CA HIS A 206 -0.91 14.47 -2.66
C HIS A 206 0.34 15.10 -2.05
N GLN A 207 0.77 14.68 -0.87
CA GLN A 207 2.02 15.15 -0.25
C GLN A 207 3.24 14.72 -1.08
N SER A 208 3.23 13.51 -1.64
CA SER A 208 4.27 13.06 -2.57
C SER A 208 4.42 14.03 -3.74
N LEU A 209 3.32 14.39 -4.41
CA LEU A 209 3.32 15.34 -5.52
C LEU A 209 3.75 16.76 -5.07
N ALA A 210 3.26 17.24 -3.92
CA ALA A 210 3.62 18.55 -3.38
C ALA A 210 5.11 18.67 -3.03
N LEU A 211 5.76 17.55 -2.70
CA LEU A 211 7.19 17.46 -2.44
C LEU A 211 8.04 17.29 -3.71
N GLY A 212 7.42 17.31 -4.90
CA GLY A 212 8.08 17.22 -6.20
C GLY A 212 8.36 15.80 -6.66
N PHE A 213 7.75 14.79 -6.03
CA PHE A 213 7.81 13.42 -6.52
C PHE A 213 6.74 13.17 -7.59
N HIS A 214 6.94 12.09 -8.35
CA HIS A 214 5.98 11.50 -9.27
C HIS A 214 5.39 10.22 -8.69
N ASN A 215 4.10 10.00 -8.93
CA ASN A 215 3.40 8.78 -8.51
C ASN A 215 3.02 7.96 -9.75
N TYR A 216 3.49 6.73 -9.85
CA TYR A 216 3.28 5.90 -11.03
C TYR A 216 2.23 4.81 -10.77
N LEU A 217 1.22 4.73 -11.65
CA LEU A 217 0.28 3.62 -11.69
C LEU A 217 0.70 2.64 -12.80
N PHE A 218 1.02 1.42 -12.41
CA PHE A 218 1.40 0.33 -13.30
C PHE A 218 0.15 -0.47 -13.68
N THR A 219 -0.49 -0.13 -14.80
CA THR A 219 -1.61 -0.93 -15.31
C THR A 219 -1.12 -2.20 -16.03
N THR A 220 0.20 -2.37 -16.16
CA THR A 220 0.87 -3.61 -16.56
C THR A 220 0.97 -4.63 -15.43
N LEU A 221 0.72 -4.23 -14.18
CA LEU A 221 0.83 -5.07 -12.99
C LEU A 221 -0.54 -5.22 -12.31
N PRO A 222 -1.46 -6.03 -12.85
CA PRO A 222 -2.75 -6.25 -12.22
C PRO A 222 -2.60 -7.07 -10.93
N VAL A 223 -3.34 -6.67 -9.88
CA VAL A 223 -3.53 -7.43 -8.66
C VAL A 223 -5.01 -7.70 -8.45
N VAL A 224 -5.36 -8.91 -8.04
CA VAL A 224 -6.77 -9.24 -7.78
C VAL A 224 -7.17 -8.64 -6.44
N HIS A 225 -8.14 -7.73 -6.48
CA HIS A 225 -8.67 -7.08 -5.29
C HIS A 225 -10.12 -7.52 -5.06
N ARG A 226 -10.36 -8.09 -3.87
CA ARG A 226 -11.67 -8.56 -3.39
C ARG A 226 -12.17 -7.62 -2.30
N PRO A 227 -12.76 -6.46 -2.64
CA PRO A 227 -13.14 -5.44 -1.65
C PRO A 227 -14.02 -6.03 -0.58
N HIS A 228 -13.57 -6.00 0.68
CA HIS A 228 -14.45 -6.44 1.75
C HIS A 228 -15.56 -5.42 1.98
N GLN A 229 -16.67 -5.95 2.47
CA GLN A 229 -17.81 -5.15 2.86
C GLN A 229 -17.64 -4.49 4.24
N SER A 230 -16.41 -4.38 4.75
CA SER A 230 -16.10 -3.99 6.13
C SER A 230 -16.32 -2.51 6.48
N ARG A 231 -16.68 -1.67 5.49
CA ARG A 231 -16.95 -0.24 5.74
C ARG A 231 -18.46 0.05 5.62
N PRO A 232 -19.26 -0.05 6.71
CA PRO A 232 -20.72 0.09 6.68
C PRO A 232 -21.22 1.40 6.03
N TRP A 233 -20.45 2.50 6.20
CA TRP A 233 -20.84 3.79 5.64
C TRP A 233 -20.64 3.86 4.11
N LYS A 234 -19.66 3.13 3.53
CA LYS A 234 -19.51 3.01 2.07
C LYS A 234 -20.59 2.14 1.44
N GLN A 235 -21.04 1.11 2.15
CA GLN A 235 -22.20 0.31 1.73
C GLN A 235 -23.47 1.15 1.64
N LEU A 236 -23.58 2.20 2.47
CA LEU A 236 -24.69 3.13 2.45
C LEU A 236 -24.83 3.80 1.08
N LYS A 237 -23.74 4.03 0.34
CA LYS A 237 -23.76 4.57 -1.02
C LYS A 237 -24.61 3.72 -1.98
N TYR A 238 -24.58 2.41 -1.79
CA TYR A 238 -25.31 1.46 -2.64
C TYR A 238 -26.69 1.14 -2.09
N LYS A 239 -26.87 1.15 -0.76
CA LYS A 239 -28.15 0.85 -0.09
C LYS A 239 -29.06 2.06 -0.01
N ASN A 240 -28.52 3.24 0.27
CA ASN A 240 -29.26 4.49 0.39
C ASN A 240 -28.37 5.68 -0.02
N PRO A 241 -28.28 5.99 -1.33
CA PRO A 241 -27.41 7.04 -1.86
C PRO A 241 -27.71 8.42 -1.24
N LEU A 242 -28.96 8.77 -1.03
CA LEU A 242 -29.35 10.06 -0.45
C LEU A 242 -28.78 10.24 0.96
N LEU A 243 -28.94 9.22 1.82
CA LEU A 243 -28.37 9.25 3.17
C LEU A 243 -26.84 9.24 3.17
N TYR A 244 -26.22 8.53 2.22
CA TYR A 244 -24.79 8.54 2.03
C TYR A 244 -24.27 9.95 1.71
N TYR A 245 -24.84 10.61 0.69
CA TYR A 245 -24.41 11.94 0.28
C TYR A 245 -24.72 13.00 1.34
N TRP A 246 -25.85 12.88 2.04
CA TRP A 246 -26.16 13.74 3.18
C TRP A 246 -25.15 13.60 4.32
N LYS A 247 -24.81 12.39 4.73
CA LYS A 247 -23.75 12.13 5.75
C LYS A 247 -22.37 12.57 5.26
N LYS A 248 -22.07 12.34 3.99
CA LYS A 248 -20.81 12.79 3.38
C LYS A 248 -20.67 14.31 3.49
N PHE A 249 -21.72 15.04 3.16
CA PHE A 249 -21.72 16.50 3.20
C PHE A 249 -21.68 17.04 4.63
N THR A 250 -22.55 16.55 5.52
CA THR A 250 -22.70 17.08 6.90
C THR A 250 -21.57 16.69 7.82
N LYS A 251 -20.98 15.49 7.66
CA LYS A 251 -19.89 14.98 8.51
C LYS A 251 -18.51 15.12 7.86
N GLY A 252 -18.41 15.67 6.66
CA GLY A 252 -17.13 15.85 5.97
C GLY A 252 -16.35 14.55 5.72
N LEU A 253 -17.05 13.41 5.58
CA LEU A 253 -16.46 12.06 5.58
C LEU A 253 -15.49 11.77 4.42
N ASP A 254 -15.47 12.59 3.37
CA ASP A 254 -14.58 12.44 2.21
C ASP A 254 -13.81 13.75 1.91
N ARG A 255 -13.68 14.64 2.89
CA ARG A 255 -12.84 15.83 2.74
C ARG A 255 -11.41 15.47 3.14
N ILE A 256 -10.51 15.70 2.20
CA ILE A 256 -9.05 15.62 2.37
C ILE A 256 -8.60 16.83 3.17
#